data_6f5449fc5b13549088688a44aa9dfd5c
#
_entry.id   6f5449fc5b13549088688a44aa9dfd5c
#
_cell.length_a   1.000
_cell.length_b   1.000
_cell.length_c   1.000
_cell.angle_alpha   90.00
_cell.angle_beta   90.00
_cell.angle_gamma   90.00
#
_symmetry.space_group_name_H-M   'P 1'
#
loop_
_entity.id
_entity.type
_entity.pdbx_description
1 polymer ?
#
loop_
_entity_poly.entity_id
_entity_poly.type
_entity_poly.pdbx_seq_one_letter_code
_entity_poly.pdbx_strand_id
1 'polypeptide(L)'
;MRLDTNDEARGLAETLLRTCCYGALAWAEPGTGQPLISRVGCAPDIDATIFFPASALSAHTKALARDARCSLLIGEPGKGDPLAYPRLSLAARVARVGKDGDAYAGLRRRYLARHPKAGIYLDLPDFAFYRLDCERAFLNGGFGKAFDLAAGDMFLPRDELAAELAKAEEGIVSHMNEDHAEAVGLYATVLAKAGPGHWRIVSLDPRGLDLAAGQRLIRLNFAKPLASAAEIRPVLVEMAKEARAMQAG
;
A
#
# COMPACT_ATOMS: atom_id res chain seq x y z
N MET A 1 -26.69 0.53 -9.10
CA MET A 1 -26.80 -0.90 -8.68
C MET A 1 -25.40 -1.33 -8.26
N ARG A 2 -25.22 -1.95 -7.11
CA ARG A 2 -23.95 -2.53 -6.68
C ARG A 2 -23.90 -3.97 -7.12
N LEU A 3 -22.72 -4.45 -7.48
CA LEU A 3 -22.48 -5.82 -7.91
C LEU A 3 -21.96 -6.65 -6.71
N ASP A 4 -22.16 -7.96 -6.78
CA ASP A 4 -21.55 -8.89 -5.83
C ASP A 4 -20.03 -8.88 -5.98
N THR A 5 -19.33 -8.94 -4.85
CA THR A 5 -17.86 -8.97 -4.81
C THR A 5 -17.33 -10.22 -5.49
N ASN A 6 -16.41 -10.06 -6.41
CA ASN A 6 -15.75 -11.12 -7.16
C ASN A 6 -14.22 -10.97 -7.13
N ASP A 7 -13.49 -11.90 -7.73
CA ASP A 7 -12.03 -11.90 -7.71
C ASP A 7 -11.43 -10.72 -8.49
N GLU A 8 -12.10 -10.22 -9.55
CA GLU A 8 -11.68 -9.00 -10.24
C GLU A 8 -11.73 -7.79 -9.30
N ALA A 9 -12.83 -7.65 -8.53
CA ALA A 9 -12.99 -6.57 -7.58
C ALA A 9 -11.94 -6.64 -6.44
N ARG A 10 -11.66 -7.84 -5.92
CA ARG A 10 -10.62 -8.06 -4.90
C ARG A 10 -9.24 -7.69 -5.43
N GLY A 11 -8.88 -8.17 -6.63
CA GLY A 11 -7.58 -7.87 -7.26
C GLY A 11 -7.40 -6.38 -7.55
N LEU A 12 -8.46 -5.70 -7.98
CA LEU A 12 -8.43 -4.26 -8.21
C LEU A 12 -8.28 -3.47 -6.91
N ALA A 13 -8.99 -3.85 -5.85
CA ALA A 13 -8.88 -3.24 -4.53
C ALA A 13 -7.47 -3.46 -3.95
N GLU A 14 -6.91 -4.67 -4.05
CA GLU A 14 -5.53 -4.97 -3.65
C GLU A 14 -4.53 -4.09 -4.39
N THR A 15 -4.67 -3.95 -5.71
CA THR A 15 -3.81 -3.08 -6.51
C THR A 15 -3.86 -1.63 -6.04
N LEU A 16 -5.07 -1.09 -5.80
CA LEU A 16 -5.25 0.28 -5.32
C LEU A 16 -4.62 0.49 -3.94
N LEU A 17 -4.79 -0.47 -3.01
CA LEU A 17 -4.18 -0.43 -1.69
C LEU A 17 -2.65 -0.49 -1.77
N ARG A 18 -2.11 -1.42 -2.57
CA ARG A 18 -0.66 -1.64 -2.68
C ARG A 18 0.08 -0.54 -3.43
N THR A 19 -0.58 0.15 -4.34
CA THR A 19 0.05 1.22 -5.13
C THR A 19 -0.27 2.64 -4.65
N CYS A 20 -1.06 2.80 -3.57
CA CYS A 20 -1.36 4.14 -3.07
C CYS A 20 -0.13 4.84 -2.49
N CYS A 21 0.02 6.13 -2.81
CA CYS A 21 1.01 7.03 -2.23
C CYS A 21 0.37 8.14 -1.42
N TYR A 22 -0.86 8.51 -1.73
CA TYR A 22 -1.62 9.51 -1.00
C TYR A 22 -3.13 9.25 -1.14
N GLY A 23 -3.89 9.91 -0.30
CA GLY A 23 -5.35 9.85 -0.33
C GLY A 23 -6.00 11.12 0.20
N ALA A 24 -7.30 11.23 -0.04
CA ALA A 24 -8.15 12.26 0.53
C ALA A 24 -8.80 11.72 1.81
N LEU A 25 -8.31 12.17 2.95
CA LEU A 25 -8.79 11.80 4.28
C LEU A 25 -9.95 12.71 4.69
N ALA A 26 -11.14 12.16 4.80
CA ALA A 26 -12.33 12.83 5.32
C ALA A 26 -12.44 12.62 6.83
N TRP A 27 -12.79 13.69 7.56
CA TRP A 27 -12.94 13.72 9.00
C TRP A 27 -14.01 14.75 9.40
N ALA A 28 -14.58 14.62 10.59
CA ALA A 28 -15.59 15.55 11.10
C ALA A 28 -14.97 16.63 11.98
N GLU A 29 -15.33 17.89 11.72
CA GLU A 29 -14.91 19.01 12.56
C GLU A 29 -15.52 18.91 13.96
N PRO A 30 -14.72 18.95 15.04
CA PRO A 30 -15.25 18.90 16.38
C PRO A 30 -16.18 20.07 16.71
N GLY A 31 -17.34 19.75 17.27
CA GLY A 31 -18.36 20.71 17.68
C GLY A 31 -19.40 21.04 16.61
N THR A 32 -19.03 21.08 15.35
CA THR A 32 -19.97 21.35 14.23
C THR A 32 -20.40 20.07 13.51
N GLY A 33 -19.54 19.04 13.50
CA GLY A 33 -19.75 17.83 12.69
C GLY A 33 -19.56 18.04 11.19
N GLN A 34 -19.10 19.22 10.77
CA GLN A 34 -18.86 19.55 9.36
C GLN A 34 -17.83 18.57 8.76
N PRO A 35 -18.15 17.87 7.66
CA PRO A 35 -17.18 17.04 6.96
C PRO A 35 -16.09 17.91 6.33
N LEU A 36 -14.83 17.61 6.65
CA LEU A 36 -13.65 18.25 6.08
C LEU A 36 -12.74 17.21 5.45
N ILE A 37 -11.87 17.64 4.53
CA ILE A 37 -10.98 16.76 3.79
C ILE A 37 -9.55 17.30 3.87
N SER A 38 -8.60 16.38 4.07
CA SER A 38 -7.16 16.65 4.03
C SER A 38 -6.49 15.68 3.06
N ARG A 39 -5.47 16.15 2.32
CA ARG A 39 -4.58 15.23 1.60
C ARG A 39 -3.54 14.69 2.57
N VAL A 40 -3.35 13.37 2.59
CA VAL A 40 -2.34 12.69 3.41
C VAL A 40 -1.49 11.78 2.54
N GLY A 41 -0.18 11.73 2.79
CA GLY A 41 0.68 10.71 2.19
C GLY A 41 0.38 9.36 2.84
N CYS A 42 0.29 8.29 2.06
CA CYS A 42 -0.11 6.96 2.52
C CYS A 42 0.92 5.90 2.15
N ALA A 43 0.92 4.81 2.90
CA ALA A 43 1.59 3.58 2.52
C ALA A 43 0.79 2.37 3.05
N PRO A 44 0.82 1.21 2.40
CA PRO A 44 0.28 -0.03 2.93
C PRO A 44 1.30 -0.70 3.85
N ASP A 45 0.81 -1.28 4.93
CA ASP A 45 1.56 -2.24 5.73
C ASP A 45 1.58 -3.62 5.06
N ILE A 46 2.22 -4.60 5.71
CA ILE A 46 2.36 -5.96 5.16
C ILE A 46 1.02 -6.62 4.88
N ASP A 47 0.01 -6.34 5.68
CA ASP A 47 -1.35 -6.84 5.54
C ASP A 47 -2.25 -6.00 4.61
N ALA A 48 -1.70 -5.04 3.88
CA ALA A 48 -2.37 -4.03 3.07
C ALA A 48 -3.12 -2.94 3.86
N THR A 49 -3.14 -2.97 5.18
CA THR A 49 -3.71 -1.89 5.98
C THR A 49 -2.99 -0.58 5.68
N ILE A 50 -3.74 0.45 5.32
CA ILE A 50 -3.17 1.76 5.03
C ILE A 50 -2.80 2.47 6.34
N PHE A 51 -1.65 3.13 6.31
CA PHE A 51 -1.21 4.04 7.35
C PHE A 51 -0.65 5.34 6.76
N PHE A 52 -0.64 6.38 7.56
CA PHE A 52 -0.13 7.69 7.16
C PHE A 52 0.54 8.40 8.35
N PRO A 53 1.56 9.22 8.12
CA PRO A 53 2.11 10.10 9.15
C PRO A 53 1.30 11.38 9.23
N ALA A 54 1.15 11.90 10.45
CA ALA A 54 0.56 13.22 10.66
C ALA A 54 1.20 13.94 11.86
N SER A 55 1.29 15.27 11.74
CA SER A 55 1.68 16.15 12.84
C SER A 55 0.54 16.29 13.84
N ALA A 56 0.85 16.30 15.12
CA ALA A 56 -0.10 16.64 16.20
C ALA A 56 -0.71 18.04 16.06
N LEU A 57 -0.06 18.93 15.31
CA LEU A 57 -0.53 20.28 15.05
C LEU A 57 -1.63 20.36 14.01
N SER A 58 -1.75 19.34 13.16
CA SER A 58 -2.73 19.30 12.06
C SER A 58 -4.17 19.27 12.58
N ALA A 59 -5.07 19.97 11.89
CA ALA A 59 -6.49 20.01 12.25
C ALA A 59 -7.13 18.61 12.25
N HIS A 60 -6.85 17.81 11.22
CA HIS A 60 -7.34 16.43 11.13
C HIS A 60 -6.84 15.56 12.28
N THR A 61 -5.60 15.72 12.74
CA THR A 61 -5.06 14.94 13.87
C THR A 61 -5.78 15.28 15.16
N LYS A 62 -6.03 16.57 15.41
CA LYS A 62 -6.77 17.03 16.59
C LYS A 62 -8.22 16.58 16.58
N ALA A 63 -8.85 16.57 15.40
CA ALA A 63 -10.22 16.10 15.25
C ALA A 63 -10.30 14.58 15.46
N LEU A 64 -9.42 13.80 14.82
CA LEU A 64 -9.38 12.34 14.92
C LEU A 64 -9.01 11.81 16.31
N ALA A 65 -8.33 12.62 17.12
CA ALA A 65 -8.11 12.31 18.54
C ALA A 65 -9.41 12.36 19.38
N ARG A 66 -10.44 13.11 18.91
CA ARG A 66 -11.75 13.21 19.57
C ARG A 66 -12.76 12.20 19.00
N ASP A 67 -12.76 12.04 17.68
CA ASP A 67 -13.56 11.05 16.97
C ASP A 67 -12.70 10.37 15.92
N ALA A 68 -12.34 9.12 16.20
CA ALA A 68 -11.44 8.35 15.36
C ALA A 68 -12.04 7.94 13.99
N ARG A 69 -13.35 8.16 13.78
CA ARG A 69 -14.03 7.82 12.51
C ARG A 69 -13.53 8.70 11.38
N CYS A 70 -13.21 8.06 10.26
CA CYS A 70 -12.77 8.74 9.05
C CYS A 70 -13.14 7.94 7.80
N SER A 71 -12.94 8.56 6.66
CA SER A 71 -12.91 7.84 5.38
C SER A 71 -11.67 8.25 4.59
N LEU A 72 -11.08 7.32 3.85
CA LEU A 72 -9.95 7.60 2.98
C LEU A 72 -10.31 7.21 1.55
N LEU A 73 -10.24 8.16 0.62
CA LEU A 73 -10.34 7.90 -0.81
C LEU A 73 -8.95 7.77 -1.41
N ILE A 74 -8.71 6.63 -2.06
CA ILE A 74 -7.49 6.35 -2.84
C ILE A 74 -7.84 5.98 -4.28
N GLY A 75 -6.86 6.05 -5.17
CA GLY A 75 -7.01 5.87 -6.60
C GLY A 75 -6.88 7.19 -7.34
N GLU A 76 -5.91 7.25 -8.24
CA GLU A 76 -5.60 8.46 -9.00
C GLU A 76 -6.22 8.40 -10.39
N PRO A 77 -6.80 9.49 -10.84
CA PRO A 77 -7.23 9.58 -12.22
C PRO A 77 -6.00 9.66 -13.13
N GLY A 78 -6.07 8.98 -14.28
CA GLY A 78 -5.11 9.13 -15.35
C GLY A 78 -5.53 10.22 -16.35
N LYS A 79 -5.13 10.06 -17.61
CA LYS A 79 -5.52 10.98 -18.70
C LYS A 79 -6.97 10.73 -19.13
N GLY A 80 -7.68 11.80 -19.49
CA GLY A 80 -9.07 11.71 -19.97
C GLY A 80 -10.11 11.88 -18.86
N ASP A 81 -11.19 11.10 -18.91
CA ASP A 81 -12.27 11.20 -17.92
C ASP A 81 -11.82 10.60 -16.56
N PRO A 82 -11.73 11.44 -15.49
CA PRO A 82 -11.33 10.96 -14.18
C PRO A 82 -12.29 9.94 -13.57
N LEU A 83 -13.55 9.90 -13.99
CA LEU A 83 -14.54 8.95 -13.48
C LEU A 83 -14.39 7.54 -14.06
N ALA A 84 -13.66 7.39 -15.17
CA ALA A 84 -13.34 6.09 -15.75
C ALA A 84 -12.30 5.30 -14.94
N TYR A 85 -11.56 5.97 -14.03
CA TYR A 85 -10.49 5.35 -13.28
C TYR A 85 -10.99 4.71 -11.98
N PRO A 86 -10.40 3.56 -11.61
CA PRO A 86 -10.74 2.88 -10.37
C PRO A 86 -10.38 3.72 -9.14
N ARG A 87 -11.24 3.65 -8.13
CA ARG A 87 -11.04 4.32 -6.84
C ARG A 87 -11.67 3.53 -5.72
N LEU A 88 -11.07 3.60 -4.54
CA LEU A 88 -11.50 2.88 -3.35
C LEU A 88 -11.73 3.88 -2.21
N SER A 89 -12.93 3.86 -1.63
CA SER A 89 -13.28 4.65 -0.46
C SER A 89 -13.35 3.73 0.76
N LEU A 90 -12.40 3.90 1.68
CA LEU A 90 -12.28 3.13 2.91
C LEU A 90 -13.07 3.82 4.04
N ALA A 91 -14.03 3.13 4.66
CA ALA A 91 -14.67 3.58 5.89
C ALA A 91 -13.94 2.96 7.07
N ALA A 92 -13.33 3.78 7.93
CA ALA A 92 -12.36 3.31 8.90
C ALA A 92 -12.39 4.12 10.21
N ARG A 93 -11.65 3.61 11.18
CA ARG A 93 -11.23 4.32 12.37
C ARG A 93 -9.71 4.43 12.38
N VAL A 94 -9.17 5.55 12.86
CA VAL A 94 -7.72 5.67 12.99
C VAL A 94 -7.26 5.21 14.37
N ALA A 95 -6.09 4.57 14.41
CA ALA A 95 -5.36 4.28 15.63
C ALA A 95 -3.94 4.86 15.53
N ARG A 96 -3.52 5.60 16.56
CA ARG A 96 -2.14 6.12 16.63
C ARG A 96 -1.19 4.98 16.94
N VAL A 97 -0.08 4.89 16.21
CA VAL A 97 0.99 3.93 16.44
C VAL A 97 2.01 4.53 17.40
N GLY A 98 2.35 3.81 18.46
CA GLY A 98 3.42 4.20 19.39
C GLY A 98 4.76 4.30 18.66
N LYS A 99 5.62 5.24 19.10
CA LYS A 99 6.95 5.42 18.49
C LYS A 99 7.96 4.34 18.87
N ASP A 100 7.67 3.57 19.92
CA ASP A 100 8.57 2.57 20.45
C ASP A 100 8.28 1.20 19.84
N GLY A 101 9.33 0.50 19.41
CA GLY A 101 9.28 -0.89 18.99
C GLY A 101 9.31 -1.14 17.47
N ASP A 102 9.39 -2.42 17.14
CA ASP A 102 9.62 -2.93 15.78
C ASP A 102 8.49 -2.56 14.79
N ALA A 103 7.26 -2.48 15.29
CA ALA A 103 6.11 -2.10 14.47
C ALA A 103 6.28 -0.68 13.87
N TYR A 104 6.72 0.29 14.68
CA TYR A 104 6.97 1.65 14.20
C TYR A 104 8.13 1.68 13.20
N ALA A 105 9.22 0.98 13.50
CA ALA A 105 10.39 0.89 12.62
C ALA A 105 10.02 0.31 11.25
N GLY A 106 9.22 -0.75 11.22
CA GLY A 106 8.70 -1.35 9.99
C GLY A 106 7.86 -0.39 9.16
N LEU A 107 6.91 0.32 9.79
CA LEU A 107 6.09 1.33 9.11
C LEU A 107 6.95 2.48 8.57
N ARG A 108 7.92 2.97 9.36
CA ARG A 108 8.84 4.03 8.94
C ARG A 108 9.64 3.63 7.71
N ARG A 109 10.19 2.44 7.70
CA ARG A 109 10.92 1.89 6.54
C ARG A 109 10.04 1.82 5.29
N ARG A 110 8.85 1.22 5.39
CA ARG A 110 7.89 1.10 4.28
C ARG A 110 7.45 2.46 3.75
N TYR A 111 7.21 3.41 4.66
CA TYR A 111 6.83 4.76 4.27
C TYR A 111 7.96 5.48 3.52
N LEU A 112 9.18 5.47 4.06
CA LEU A 112 10.36 6.09 3.44
C LEU A 112 10.75 5.45 2.10
N ALA A 113 10.54 4.15 1.95
CA ALA A 113 10.77 3.47 0.68
C ALA A 113 9.87 4.02 -0.44
N ARG A 114 8.68 4.50 -0.13
CA ARG A 114 7.73 5.12 -1.08
C ARG A 114 7.86 6.64 -1.14
N HIS A 115 8.20 7.26 -0.02
CA HIS A 115 8.27 8.72 0.18
C HIS A 115 9.65 9.13 0.72
N PRO A 116 10.72 9.01 -0.07
CA PRO A 116 12.09 9.24 0.43
C PRO A 116 12.31 10.66 0.97
N LYS A 117 11.57 11.65 0.46
CA LYS A 117 11.63 13.03 0.97
C LYS A 117 10.99 13.22 2.35
N ALA A 118 10.23 12.25 2.84
CA ALA A 118 9.55 12.33 4.13
C ALA A 118 10.51 12.27 5.33
N GLY A 119 11.75 11.81 5.15
CA GLY A 119 12.79 11.85 6.18
C GLY A 119 13.01 13.24 6.79
N ILE A 120 12.66 14.30 6.04
CA ILE A 120 12.81 15.69 6.52
C ILE A 120 11.88 15.98 7.72
N TYR A 121 10.69 15.35 7.80
CA TYR A 121 9.69 15.66 8.81
C TYR A 121 9.28 14.48 9.70
N LEU A 122 9.52 13.24 9.30
CA LEU A 122 9.08 12.06 10.08
C LEU A 122 9.72 11.97 11.47
N ASP A 123 10.93 12.50 11.63
CA ASP A 123 11.68 12.47 12.87
C ASP A 123 11.33 13.65 13.81
N LEU A 124 10.48 14.57 13.37
CA LEU A 124 9.98 15.65 14.22
C LEU A 124 9.14 15.06 15.39
N PRO A 125 9.24 15.62 16.60
CA PRO A 125 8.62 15.05 17.81
C PRO A 125 7.09 15.02 17.75
N ASP A 126 6.47 15.90 16.98
CA ASP A 126 5.02 16.04 16.83
C ASP A 126 4.43 15.11 15.75
N PHE A 127 5.26 14.44 14.94
CA PHE A 127 4.78 13.44 13.97
C PHE A 127 4.59 12.08 14.60
N ALA A 128 3.53 11.39 14.18
CA ALA A 128 3.25 10.00 14.50
C ALA A 128 2.62 9.30 13.29
N PHE A 129 2.72 7.98 13.23
CA PHE A 129 1.93 7.18 12.30
C PHE A 129 0.54 6.92 12.86
N TYR A 130 -0.41 6.92 11.95
CA TYR A 130 -1.82 6.59 12.17
C TYR A 130 -2.21 5.47 11.22
N ARG A 131 -2.79 4.42 11.76
CA ARG A 131 -3.24 3.23 11.05
C ARG A 131 -4.74 3.31 10.84
N LEU A 132 -5.23 2.87 9.69
CA LEU A 132 -6.65 2.80 9.39
C LEU A 132 -7.17 1.40 9.72
N ASP A 133 -7.98 1.29 10.75
CA ASP A 133 -8.78 0.10 11.01
C ASP A 133 -10.05 0.20 10.17
N CYS A 134 -10.03 -0.48 9.03
CA CYS A 134 -11.05 -0.38 8.00
C CYS A 134 -12.08 -1.51 8.16
N GLU A 135 -13.33 -1.14 8.33
CA GLU A 135 -14.45 -2.07 8.48
C GLU A 135 -15.02 -2.51 7.12
N ARG A 136 -15.10 -1.57 6.19
CA ARG A 136 -15.67 -1.78 4.85
C ARG A 136 -15.14 -0.76 3.86
N ALA A 137 -15.23 -1.10 2.57
CA ALA A 137 -14.88 -0.17 1.51
C ALA A 137 -15.89 -0.19 0.36
N PHE A 138 -15.87 0.90 -0.38
CA PHE A 138 -16.65 1.08 -1.60
C PHE A 138 -15.69 1.20 -2.77
N LEU A 139 -15.64 0.15 -3.60
CA LEU A 139 -14.85 0.14 -4.82
C LEU A 139 -15.71 0.63 -5.97
N ASN A 140 -15.20 1.60 -6.72
CA ASN A 140 -15.69 1.94 -8.03
C ASN A 140 -14.60 1.60 -9.04
N GLY A 141 -14.82 0.58 -9.87
CA GLY A 141 -13.89 0.08 -10.87
C GLY A 141 -13.97 0.78 -12.23
N GLY A 142 -14.63 1.93 -12.29
CA GLY A 142 -15.00 2.62 -13.53
C GLY A 142 -16.50 2.51 -13.81
N PHE A 143 -16.92 2.88 -15.02
CA PHE A 143 -18.33 2.91 -15.38
C PHE A 143 -19.01 1.55 -15.19
N GLY A 144 -20.12 1.53 -14.42
CA GLY A 144 -20.95 0.35 -14.20
C GLY A 144 -20.37 -0.70 -13.21
N LYS A 145 -19.19 -0.48 -12.65
CA LYS A 145 -18.52 -1.43 -11.75
C LYS A 145 -18.41 -0.85 -10.33
N ALA A 146 -19.43 -1.03 -9.52
CA ALA A 146 -19.46 -0.61 -8.12
C ALA A 146 -19.66 -1.81 -7.19
N PHE A 147 -18.81 -1.94 -6.15
CA PHE A 147 -18.78 -3.08 -5.23
C PHE A 147 -18.71 -2.59 -3.78
N ASP A 148 -19.32 -3.35 -2.87
CA ASP A 148 -19.10 -3.23 -1.44
C ASP A 148 -18.14 -4.34 -0.98
N LEU A 149 -17.03 -3.95 -0.35
CA LEU A 149 -16.00 -4.87 0.11
C LEU A 149 -15.98 -4.91 1.64
N ALA A 150 -15.93 -6.10 2.20
CA ALA A 150 -15.64 -6.32 3.61
C ALA A 150 -14.11 -6.31 3.84
N ALA A 151 -13.68 -6.19 5.11
CA ALA A 151 -12.26 -6.22 5.46
C ALA A 151 -11.54 -7.48 4.93
N GLY A 152 -12.17 -8.65 5.03
CA GLY A 152 -11.60 -9.91 4.54
C GLY A 152 -11.43 -10.02 3.01
N ASP A 153 -12.07 -9.13 2.25
CA ASP A 153 -11.89 -9.05 0.78
C ASP A 153 -10.62 -8.28 0.39
N MET A 154 -10.05 -7.50 1.32
CA MET A 154 -9.01 -6.51 1.02
C MET A 154 -7.71 -6.76 1.77
N PHE A 155 -7.77 -7.18 3.03
CA PHE A 155 -6.62 -7.25 3.89
C PHE A 155 -6.17 -8.70 4.11
N LEU A 156 -4.85 -8.86 4.24
CA LEU A 156 -4.25 -10.13 4.61
C LEU A 156 -4.36 -10.38 6.12
N PRO A 157 -4.38 -11.64 6.58
CA PRO A 157 -4.28 -11.94 7.99
C PRO A 157 -2.93 -11.47 8.55
N ARG A 158 -2.95 -11.07 9.82
CA ARG A 158 -1.73 -10.77 10.61
C ARG A 158 -1.32 -12.02 11.35
N ASP A 159 -0.94 -13.02 10.60
CA ASP A 159 -0.50 -14.31 11.10
C ASP A 159 1.02 -14.37 11.30
N GLU A 160 1.51 -15.56 11.62
CA GLU A 160 2.93 -15.83 11.82
C GLU A 160 3.74 -15.55 10.54
N LEU A 161 3.23 -15.92 9.38
CA LEU A 161 3.88 -15.65 8.08
C LEU A 161 4.07 -14.15 7.86
N ALA A 162 3.03 -13.34 8.10
CA ALA A 162 3.13 -11.89 7.98
C ALA A 162 4.17 -11.32 8.95
N ALA A 163 4.25 -11.83 10.18
CA ALA A 163 5.22 -11.41 11.17
C ALA A 163 6.66 -11.80 10.79
N GLU A 164 6.88 -13.01 10.29
CA GLU A 164 8.19 -13.47 9.81
C GLU A 164 8.67 -12.66 8.60
N LEU A 165 7.80 -12.44 7.61
CA LEU A 165 8.13 -11.63 6.44
C LEU A 165 8.41 -10.18 6.81
N ALA A 166 7.67 -9.59 7.75
CA ALA A 166 7.92 -8.23 8.21
C ALA A 166 9.31 -8.05 8.83
N LYS A 167 9.79 -9.08 9.56
CA LYS A 167 11.16 -9.10 10.12
C LYS A 167 12.24 -9.27 9.05
N ALA A 168 11.97 -10.10 8.04
CA ALA A 168 12.92 -10.41 6.98
C ALA A 168 12.96 -9.36 5.85
N GLU A 169 11.91 -8.55 5.71
CA GLU A 169 11.69 -7.66 4.58
C GLU A 169 12.85 -6.72 4.30
N GLU A 170 13.41 -6.09 5.32
CA GLU A 170 14.51 -5.13 5.15
C GLU A 170 15.73 -5.77 4.49
N GLY A 171 16.15 -6.92 4.99
CA GLY A 171 17.29 -7.66 4.44
C GLY A 171 17.03 -8.14 3.02
N ILE A 172 15.82 -8.65 2.74
CA ILE A 172 15.43 -9.11 1.40
C ILE A 172 15.42 -7.95 0.41
N VAL A 173 14.78 -6.85 0.77
CA VAL A 173 14.64 -5.67 -0.10
C VAL A 173 16.00 -5.04 -0.40
N SER A 174 16.86 -4.87 0.63
CA SER A 174 18.20 -4.32 0.47
C SER A 174 19.02 -5.20 -0.46
N HIS A 175 19.14 -6.50 -0.14
CA HIS A 175 19.89 -7.47 -0.94
C HIS A 175 19.43 -7.50 -2.43
N MET A 176 18.12 -7.55 -2.66
CA MET A 176 17.60 -7.57 -4.03
C MET A 176 17.89 -6.28 -4.81
N ASN A 177 17.80 -5.13 -4.15
CA ASN A 177 18.04 -3.85 -4.80
C ASN A 177 19.54 -3.57 -5.03
N GLU A 178 20.42 -4.05 -4.16
CA GLU A 178 21.87 -3.83 -4.21
C GLU A 178 22.55 -4.86 -5.13
N ASP A 179 22.27 -6.15 -4.91
CA ASP A 179 23.00 -7.23 -5.57
C ASP A 179 22.29 -7.79 -6.81
N HIS A 180 20.98 -7.56 -6.93
CA HIS A 180 20.13 -8.12 -8.00
C HIS A 180 19.30 -7.06 -8.74
N ALA A 181 19.79 -5.83 -8.86
CA ALA A 181 19.07 -4.70 -9.50
C ALA A 181 18.63 -5.01 -10.94
N GLU A 182 19.41 -5.80 -11.69
CA GLU A 182 19.03 -6.26 -13.04
C GLU A 182 17.77 -7.13 -12.99
N ALA A 183 17.71 -8.11 -12.11
CA ALA A 183 16.55 -8.98 -11.95
C ALA A 183 15.30 -8.17 -11.53
N VAL A 184 15.48 -7.19 -10.61
CA VAL A 184 14.40 -6.27 -10.22
C VAL A 184 13.88 -5.45 -11.40
N GLY A 185 14.79 -4.99 -12.27
CA GLY A 185 14.44 -4.34 -13.52
C GLY A 185 13.61 -5.23 -14.44
N LEU A 186 13.98 -6.51 -14.58
CA LEU A 186 13.24 -7.49 -15.38
C LEU A 186 11.87 -7.81 -14.78
N TYR A 187 11.75 -7.90 -13.47
CA TYR A 187 10.44 -8.07 -12.82
C TYR A 187 9.47 -6.97 -13.22
N ALA A 188 9.94 -5.73 -13.24
CA ALA A 188 9.09 -4.62 -13.61
C ALA A 188 8.81 -4.57 -15.12
N THR A 189 9.83 -4.69 -15.97
CA THR A 189 9.70 -4.42 -17.41
C THR A 189 9.16 -5.63 -18.19
N VAL A 190 9.50 -6.84 -17.77
CA VAL A 190 9.10 -8.07 -18.46
C VAL A 190 7.85 -8.68 -17.83
N LEU A 191 7.89 -8.98 -16.51
CA LEU A 191 6.78 -9.65 -15.85
C LEU A 191 5.59 -8.71 -15.62
N ALA A 192 5.84 -7.50 -15.12
CA ALA A 192 4.79 -6.51 -14.87
C ALA A 192 4.51 -5.61 -16.10
N LYS A 193 5.24 -5.78 -17.21
CA LYS A 193 5.11 -5.01 -18.47
C LYS A 193 5.16 -3.49 -18.27
N ALA A 194 5.89 -3.03 -17.27
CA ALA A 194 6.08 -1.62 -17.00
C ALA A 194 7.08 -1.00 -17.96
N GLY A 195 6.97 0.30 -18.20
CA GLY A 195 7.95 1.05 -19.00
C GLY A 195 9.33 1.08 -18.33
N PRO A 196 10.39 1.40 -19.10
CA PRO A 196 11.76 1.44 -18.61
C PRO A 196 11.93 2.41 -17.44
N GLY A 197 12.90 2.13 -16.56
CA GLY A 197 13.20 2.95 -15.38
C GLY A 197 14.15 2.27 -14.42
N HIS A 198 14.66 3.03 -13.44
CA HIS A 198 15.42 2.47 -12.32
C HIS A 198 14.46 1.91 -11.28
N TRP A 199 14.01 0.68 -11.54
CA TRP A 199 13.06 -0.01 -10.68
C TRP A 199 13.77 -0.56 -9.44
N ARG A 200 13.09 -0.48 -8.31
CA ARG A 200 13.51 -1.06 -7.03
C ARG A 200 12.32 -1.64 -6.29
N ILE A 201 12.53 -2.68 -5.51
CA ILE A 201 11.53 -3.21 -4.60
C ILE A 201 11.39 -2.21 -3.43
N VAL A 202 10.17 -1.84 -3.09
CA VAL A 202 9.87 -0.94 -1.97
C VAL A 202 9.18 -1.64 -0.81
N SER A 203 8.49 -2.74 -1.07
CA SER A 203 7.89 -3.61 -0.07
C SER A 203 7.54 -4.96 -0.66
N LEU A 204 7.34 -5.93 0.21
CA LEU A 204 6.83 -7.26 -0.13
C LEU A 204 5.79 -7.71 0.90
N ASP A 205 5.01 -8.69 0.52
CA ASP A 205 4.04 -9.35 1.38
C ASP A 205 3.83 -10.81 0.90
N PRO A 206 2.99 -11.62 1.56
CA PRO A 206 2.76 -13.01 1.16
C PRO A 206 2.28 -13.22 -0.29
N ARG A 207 1.76 -12.19 -0.95
CA ARG A 207 1.17 -12.30 -2.31
C ARG A 207 2.02 -11.67 -3.41
N GLY A 208 3.08 -10.89 -3.09
CA GLY A 208 3.87 -10.25 -4.14
C GLY A 208 4.81 -9.14 -3.69
N LEU A 209 5.26 -8.38 -4.68
CA LEU A 209 6.20 -7.27 -4.55
C LEU A 209 5.54 -5.96 -4.99
N ASP A 210 5.89 -4.88 -4.31
CA ASP A 210 5.62 -3.53 -4.78
C ASP A 210 6.93 -2.93 -5.30
N LEU A 211 6.91 -2.43 -6.53
CA LEU A 211 8.08 -1.91 -7.25
C LEU A 211 7.88 -0.43 -7.53
N ALA A 212 8.96 0.34 -7.39
CA ALA A 212 8.94 1.79 -7.65
C ALA A 212 10.04 2.22 -8.61
N ALA A 213 9.71 3.19 -9.50
CA ALA A 213 10.67 3.95 -10.31
C ALA A 213 10.27 5.42 -10.33
N GLY A 214 10.97 6.25 -9.57
CA GLY A 214 10.57 7.63 -9.30
C GLY A 214 9.23 7.66 -8.55
N GLN A 215 8.21 8.27 -9.16
CA GLN A 215 6.85 8.32 -8.60
C GLN A 215 5.93 7.19 -9.10
N ARG A 216 6.40 6.37 -10.04
CA ARG A 216 5.63 5.22 -10.52
C ARG A 216 5.71 4.10 -9.50
N LEU A 217 4.56 3.56 -9.14
CA LEU A 217 4.40 2.35 -8.33
C LEU A 217 3.63 1.31 -9.13
N ILE A 218 4.09 0.08 -9.04
CA ILE A 218 3.40 -1.07 -9.62
C ILE A 218 3.38 -2.21 -8.62
N ARG A 219 2.34 -3.03 -8.71
CA ARG A 219 2.22 -4.29 -8.00
C ARG A 219 2.57 -5.44 -8.95
N LEU A 220 3.39 -6.38 -8.47
CA LEU A 220 3.67 -7.65 -9.13
C LEU A 220 3.31 -8.78 -8.16
N ASN A 221 2.26 -9.52 -8.49
CA ASN A 221 1.83 -10.66 -7.68
C ASN A 221 2.67 -11.89 -7.98
N PHE A 222 2.94 -12.70 -6.96
CA PHE A 222 3.49 -14.04 -7.14
C PHE A 222 2.47 -14.94 -7.85
N ALA A 223 2.95 -15.96 -8.56
CA ALA A 223 2.08 -16.95 -9.22
C ALA A 223 1.17 -17.67 -8.20
N LYS A 224 1.67 -17.85 -6.97
CA LYS A 224 0.93 -18.36 -5.82
C LYS A 224 1.35 -17.60 -4.58
N PRO A 225 0.44 -17.34 -3.63
CA PRO A 225 0.81 -16.80 -2.34
C PRO A 225 1.85 -17.68 -1.63
N LEU A 226 2.76 -17.06 -0.88
CA LEU A 226 3.73 -17.77 -0.06
C LEU A 226 2.99 -18.53 1.06
N ALA A 227 3.41 -19.77 1.32
CA ALA A 227 2.96 -20.54 2.49
C ALA A 227 3.91 -20.41 3.68
N SER A 228 5.16 -19.97 3.45
CA SER A 228 6.17 -19.69 4.49
C SER A 228 7.14 -18.61 4.03
N ALA A 229 7.80 -17.94 4.97
CA ALA A 229 8.81 -16.95 4.66
C ALA A 229 10.05 -17.54 3.95
N ALA A 230 10.33 -18.82 4.13
CA ALA A 230 11.43 -19.51 3.47
C ALA A 230 11.23 -19.61 1.93
N GLU A 231 9.99 -19.55 1.45
CA GLU A 231 9.67 -19.63 0.02
C GLU A 231 10.04 -18.38 -0.78
N ILE A 232 10.27 -17.24 -0.11
CA ILE A 232 10.52 -15.97 -0.81
C ILE A 232 11.74 -16.06 -1.74
N ARG A 233 12.84 -16.65 -1.26
CA ARG A 233 14.07 -16.78 -2.07
C ARG A 233 13.88 -17.64 -3.31
N PRO A 234 13.36 -18.90 -3.24
CA PRO A 234 13.09 -19.68 -4.44
C PRO A 234 12.09 -19.02 -5.38
N VAL A 235 11.05 -18.33 -4.88
CA VAL A 235 10.10 -17.59 -5.72
C VAL A 235 10.80 -16.50 -6.51
N LEU A 236 11.62 -15.65 -5.87
CA LEU A 236 12.38 -14.60 -6.55
C LEU A 236 13.36 -15.16 -7.60
N VAL A 237 14.03 -16.27 -7.31
CA VAL A 237 14.91 -16.95 -8.27
C VAL A 237 14.13 -17.44 -9.50
N GLU A 238 12.96 -18.04 -9.29
CA GLU A 238 12.14 -18.53 -10.40
C GLU A 238 11.59 -17.38 -11.26
N MET A 239 11.12 -16.30 -10.64
CA MET A 239 10.71 -15.10 -11.35
C MET A 239 11.84 -14.50 -12.20
N ALA A 240 13.10 -14.52 -11.70
CA ALA A 240 14.25 -14.06 -12.48
C ALA A 240 14.54 -14.94 -13.71
N LYS A 241 14.40 -16.26 -13.58
CA LYS A 241 14.54 -17.20 -14.69
C LYS A 241 13.45 -16.99 -15.74
N GLU A 242 12.19 -16.90 -15.28
CA GLU A 242 11.05 -16.65 -16.16
C GLU A 242 11.21 -15.36 -16.94
N ALA A 243 11.56 -14.27 -16.26
CA ALA A 243 11.77 -12.97 -16.90
C ALA A 243 12.88 -13.00 -17.95
N ARG A 244 14.00 -13.68 -17.68
CA ARG A 244 15.09 -13.83 -18.66
C ARG A 244 14.67 -14.70 -19.85
N ALA A 245 13.93 -15.77 -19.61
CA ALA A 245 13.42 -16.61 -20.69
C ALA A 245 12.47 -15.86 -21.61
N MET A 246 11.56 -15.05 -21.05
CA MET A 246 10.63 -14.21 -21.81
C MET A 246 11.32 -13.08 -22.57
N GLN A 247 12.48 -12.59 -22.09
CA GLN A 247 13.24 -11.56 -22.76
C GLN A 247 14.05 -12.10 -23.95
N ALA A 248 14.44 -13.38 -23.91
CA ALA A 248 15.26 -14.03 -24.93
C ALA A 248 14.47 -14.57 -26.13
N GLY A 249 13.16 -14.73 -26.01
CA GLY A 249 12.23 -15.17 -27.05
C GLY A 249 11.50 -14.04 -27.72
#